data_4fd5b495e7879b172b1e912cc3de4c62
#
_entry.id   4fd5b495e7879b172b1e912cc3de4c62
#
_cell.length_a   1.000
_cell.length_b   1.000
_cell.length_c   1.000
_cell.angle_alpha   90.00
_cell.angle_beta   90.00
_cell.angle_gamma   90.00
#
_symmetry.space_group_name_H-M   'P 1'
#
loop_
_entity.id
_entity.type
_entity.pdbx_description
1 polymer ?
#
loop_
_entity_poly.entity_id
_entity_poly.type
_entity_poly.pdbx_seq_one_letter_code
_entity_poly.pdbx_strand_id
1 'polypeptide(L)'
;MAGRLTPPEWVKYADPATELDVLRLTDPKFSSGMAPAHLRQFGRRSDYLIYWSERLGARQICHIDLKSGESRQLTEVTSLDVSTISLTADERSVMFFNGPALSEVSGSSGTVREVYKLSEGATRGGFTHSADGSVFFTMSTEPGKSQLMRSTRLKTAPVLQADGDIDFLSVRPRRAQILYRNGGALWLLNTDGTNVKKQLPLQEGQTGEILWSPSGRTLIYLHVPDDPKQLITLREHTPDDGSDRELARTSQFQSFGPNSDASVFAGASRSRASAYVLILLRVTRRELTLCEHRASDPGMVAPMFSPDSQSVFFVSDRHGKSAIYRIRVDKFVEETADSN
;
A
#
# COMPACT_ATOMS: atom_id res chain seq x y z
N MET A 1 5.39 -6.07 -25.97
CA MET A 1 4.16 -5.48 -26.54
C MET A 1 3.14 -5.31 -25.40
N ALA A 2 2.85 -4.06 -25.07
CA ALA A 2 1.75 -3.76 -24.16
C ALA A 2 0.45 -4.42 -24.69
N GLY A 3 -0.38 -4.95 -23.81
CA GLY A 3 -1.59 -5.67 -24.17
C GLY A 3 -1.46 -7.20 -24.28
N ARG A 4 -0.28 -7.78 -24.07
CA ARG A 4 -0.12 -9.23 -24.06
C ARG A 4 -0.96 -9.86 -22.94
N LEU A 5 -1.87 -10.75 -23.31
CA LEU A 5 -2.67 -11.54 -22.40
C LEU A 5 -1.86 -12.76 -21.91
N THR A 6 -1.99 -13.07 -20.65
CA THR A 6 -1.47 -14.28 -20.01
C THR A 6 -2.67 -15.05 -19.45
N PRO A 7 -2.81 -16.34 -19.75
CA PRO A 7 -3.89 -17.16 -19.20
C PRO A 7 -3.78 -17.26 -17.68
N PRO A 8 -4.84 -17.71 -16.99
CA PRO A 8 -4.84 -17.91 -15.55
C PRO A 8 -3.68 -18.80 -15.08
N GLU A 9 -2.94 -18.33 -14.06
CA GLU A 9 -1.80 -19.03 -13.46
C GLU A 9 -2.08 -19.49 -12.03
N TRP A 10 -3.34 -19.46 -11.63
CA TRP A 10 -3.73 -19.73 -10.26
C TRP A 10 -3.47 -21.17 -9.89
N VAL A 11 -2.97 -21.31 -8.67
CA VAL A 11 -2.84 -22.60 -8.03
C VAL A 11 -3.46 -22.49 -6.65
N LYS A 12 -4.48 -23.31 -6.43
CA LYS A 12 -5.14 -23.43 -5.13
C LYS A 12 -4.47 -24.52 -4.30
N TYR A 13 -4.25 -24.25 -3.03
CA TYR A 13 -3.74 -25.25 -2.06
C TYR A 13 -4.35 -24.98 -0.68
N ALA A 14 -4.45 -26.04 0.13
CA ALA A 14 -4.79 -25.90 1.54
C ALA A 14 -3.55 -25.48 2.32
N ASP A 15 -3.69 -24.48 3.20
CA ASP A 15 -2.60 -24.08 4.09
C ASP A 15 -2.32 -25.18 5.12
N PRO A 16 -1.05 -25.57 5.36
CA PRO A 16 -0.73 -26.68 6.26
C PRO A 16 -1.11 -26.44 7.74
N ALA A 17 -1.16 -25.18 8.16
CA ALA A 17 -1.43 -24.84 9.56
C ALA A 17 -2.92 -24.65 9.86
N THR A 18 -3.70 -24.18 8.88
CA THR A 18 -5.10 -23.78 9.09
C THR A 18 -6.11 -24.56 8.25
N GLU A 19 -5.62 -25.32 7.26
CA GLU A 19 -6.43 -26.01 6.24
C GLU A 19 -7.29 -25.08 5.37
N LEU A 20 -7.14 -23.75 5.54
CA LEU A 20 -7.84 -22.78 4.71
C LEU A 20 -7.29 -22.77 3.28
N ASP A 21 -8.17 -22.57 2.32
CA ASP A 21 -7.82 -22.47 0.91
C ASP A 21 -7.08 -21.17 0.60
N VAL A 22 -5.84 -21.29 0.14
CA VAL A 22 -5.03 -20.20 -0.36
C VAL A 22 -4.89 -20.32 -1.87
N LEU A 23 -5.08 -19.21 -2.58
CA LEU A 23 -4.94 -19.12 -4.02
C LEU A 23 -3.69 -18.32 -4.36
N ARG A 24 -2.67 -18.96 -4.98
CA ARG A 24 -1.55 -18.25 -5.59
C ARG A 24 -2.02 -17.73 -6.95
N LEU A 25 -1.89 -16.43 -7.20
CA LEU A 25 -2.43 -15.78 -8.39
C LEU A 25 -1.42 -15.70 -9.56
N THR A 26 -0.12 -15.60 -9.26
CA THR A 26 0.94 -15.39 -10.26
C THR A 26 1.95 -16.54 -10.26
N ASP A 27 2.60 -16.79 -11.41
CA ASP A 27 3.63 -17.83 -11.54
C ASP A 27 4.93 -17.44 -10.79
N PRO A 28 5.39 -18.21 -9.80
CA PRO A 28 6.59 -17.94 -9.02
C PRO A 28 7.91 -18.14 -9.79
N LYS A 29 7.84 -18.45 -11.06
CA LYS A 29 9.02 -18.39 -11.95
C LYS A 29 9.45 -16.95 -12.22
N PHE A 30 8.52 -15.99 -12.08
CA PHE A 30 8.74 -14.57 -12.33
C PHE A 30 8.39 -13.78 -11.07
N SER A 31 9.26 -12.84 -10.67
CA SER A 31 8.93 -11.97 -9.55
C SER A 31 7.68 -11.13 -9.86
N SER A 32 6.76 -11.13 -8.94
CA SER A 32 5.54 -10.30 -8.98
C SER A 32 5.25 -9.77 -7.59
N GLY A 33 4.63 -8.60 -7.52
CA GLY A 33 4.28 -8.00 -6.24
C GLY A 33 3.29 -6.85 -6.36
N MET A 34 2.90 -6.32 -5.23
CA MET A 34 1.97 -5.23 -5.09
C MET A 34 2.71 -3.92 -4.78
N ALA A 35 2.09 -2.79 -5.02
CA ALA A 35 2.60 -1.49 -4.58
C ALA A 35 2.32 -1.28 -3.06
N PRO A 36 2.87 -0.23 -2.42
CA PRO A 36 2.58 0.07 -1.01
C PRO A 36 1.09 0.22 -0.71
N ALA A 37 0.66 -0.21 0.48
CA ALA A 37 -0.75 -0.30 0.88
C ALA A 37 -1.51 1.04 0.89
N HIS A 38 -0.81 2.18 1.00
CA HIS A 38 -1.42 3.51 0.93
C HIS A 38 -1.77 3.97 -0.49
N LEU A 39 -1.36 3.20 -1.52
CA LEU A 39 -1.65 3.47 -2.93
C LEU A 39 -2.82 2.60 -3.40
N ARG A 40 -3.60 3.12 -4.32
CA ARG A 40 -4.73 2.38 -4.88
C ARG A 40 -4.25 1.38 -5.91
N GLN A 41 -4.65 0.11 -5.74
CA GLN A 41 -4.28 -0.99 -6.63
C GLN A 41 -5.47 -1.82 -7.08
N PHE A 42 -6.56 -1.82 -6.33
CA PHE A 42 -7.77 -2.59 -6.64
C PHE A 42 -8.82 -1.74 -7.34
N GLY A 43 -9.55 -2.34 -8.27
CA GLY A 43 -10.82 -1.81 -8.73
C GLY A 43 -11.83 -1.73 -7.58
N ARG A 44 -12.71 -0.73 -7.59
CA ARG A 44 -13.69 -0.49 -6.50
C ARG A 44 -14.63 -1.65 -6.25
N ARG A 45 -14.86 -2.47 -7.29
CA ARG A 45 -15.72 -3.66 -7.22
C ARG A 45 -14.98 -4.92 -6.80
N SER A 46 -13.69 -4.80 -6.45
CA SER A 46 -12.82 -5.95 -6.17
C SER A 46 -12.73 -6.95 -7.34
N ASP A 47 -12.92 -6.49 -8.56
CA ASP A 47 -12.96 -7.29 -9.79
C ASP A 47 -11.58 -7.45 -10.42
N TYR A 48 -10.63 -6.55 -10.12
CA TYR A 48 -9.25 -6.65 -10.62
C TYR A 48 -8.24 -6.05 -9.65
N LEU A 49 -6.97 -6.42 -9.88
CA LEU A 49 -5.80 -5.90 -9.18
C LEU A 49 -4.77 -5.39 -10.19
N ILE A 50 -4.20 -4.23 -9.94
CA ILE A 50 -3.01 -3.71 -10.59
C ILE A 50 -1.79 -4.16 -9.79
N TYR A 51 -0.82 -4.80 -10.46
CA TYR A 51 0.37 -5.34 -9.84
C TYR A 51 1.58 -5.16 -10.76
N TRP A 52 2.77 -5.47 -10.29
CA TRP A 52 3.96 -5.51 -11.12
C TRP A 52 4.50 -6.93 -11.30
N SER A 53 5.14 -7.20 -12.45
CA SER A 53 5.77 -8.48 -12.73
C SER A 53 7.02 -8.32 -13.61
N GLU A 54 8.02 -9.19 -13.39
CA GLU A 54 9.26 -9.28 -14.17
C GLU A 54 9.20 -10.33 -15.29
N ARG A 55 8.03 -10.76 -15.71
CA ARG A 55 7.84 -11.83 -16.71
C ARG A 55 8.61 -11.62 -18.02
N LEU A 56 8.80 -10.38 -18.43
CA LEU A 56 9.52 -10.04 -19.66
C LEU A 56 10.94 -9.48 -19.40
N GLY A 57 11.53 -9.83 -18.26
CA GLY A 57 12.89 -9.45 -17.91
C GLY A 57 13.03 -8.14 -17.14
N ALA A 58 12.12 -7.18 -17.32
CA ALA A 58 12.03 -5.95 -16.55
C ALA A 58 10.68 -5.85 -15.85
N ARG A 59 10.62 -5.06 -14.76
CA ARG A 59 9.37 -4.79 -14.04
C ARG A 59 8.39 -4.06 -14.92
N GLN A 60 7.18 -4.60 -15.04
CA GLN A 60 6.09 -4.02 -15.81
C GLN A 60 4.82 -3.96 -14.96
N ILE A 61 3.97 -2.96 -15.25
CA ILE A 61 2.63 -2.90 -14.66
C ILE A 61 1.74 -3.89 -15.39
N CYS A 62 1.02 -4.69 -14.63
CA CYS A 62 0.07 -5.67 -15.09
C CYS A 62 -1.30 -5.46 -14.41
N HIS A 63 -2.33 -5.92 -15.10
CA HIS A 63 -3.70 -5.99 -14.63
C HIS A 63 -4.10 -7.46 -14.58
N ILE A 64 -4.64 -7.93 -13.48
CA ILE A 64 -5.23 -9.27 -13.37
C ILE A 64 -6.72 -9.16 -13.05
N ASP A 65 -7.56 -9.80 -13.86
CA ASP A 65 -8.97 -10.00 -13.57
C ASP A 65 -9.13 -11.05 -12.47
N LEU A 66 -9.74 -10.67 -11.34
CA LEU A 66 -9.86 -11.53 -10.15
C LEU A 66 -10.96 -12.58 -10.26
N LYS A 67 -11.76 -12.57 -11.33
CA LYS A 67 -12.79 -13.57 -11.61
C LYS A 67 -12.30 -14.62 -12.60
N SER A 68 -11.65 -14.21 -13.69
CA SER A 68 -11.12 -15.12 -14.71
C SER A 68 -9.68 -15.55 -14.43
N GLY A 69 -8.86 -14.70 -13.78
CA GLY A 69 -7.43 -14.86 -13.57
C GLY A 69 -6.56 -14.50 -14.74
N GLU A 70 -7.16 -14.07 -15.82
CA GLU A 70 -6.40 -13.58 -16.96
C GLU A 70 -5.64 -12.31 -16.58
N SER A 71 -4.38 -12.27 -16.96
CA SER A 71 -3.52 -11.11 -16.73
C SER A 71 -3.19 -10.43 -18.04
N ARG A 72 -3.09 -9.10 -18.00
CA ARG A 72 -2.67 -8.28 -19.14
C ARG A 72 -1.55 -7.35 -18.73
N GLN A 73 -0.44 -7.35 -19.47
CA GLN A 73 0.61 -6.37 -19.29
C GLN A 73 0.17 -5.02 -19.85
N LEU A 74 0.32 -3.95 -19.06
CA LEU A 74 -0.07 -2.59 -19.44
C LEU A 74 1.11 -1.76 -19.97
N THR A 75 2.33 -2.01 -19.49
CA THR A 75 3.50 -1.18 -19.82
C THR A 75 4.61 -1.97 -20.50
N GLU A 76 5.49 -1.24 -21.20
CA GLU A 76 6.78 -1.71 -21.71
C GLU A 76 7.79 -0.59 -21.43
N VAL A 77 8.25 -0.53 -20.17
CA VAL A 77 9.14 0.53 -19.66
C VAL A 77 10.41 -0.06 -19.08
N THR A 78 11.46 0.74 -18.93
CA THR A 78 12.79 0.27 -18.57
C THR A 78 13.14 0.42 -17.10
N SER A 79 12.52 1.38 -16.41
CA SER A 79 12.92 1.79 -15.05
C SER A 79 11.70 2.04 -14.17
N LEU A 80 10.75 1.08 -14.17
CA LEU A 80 9.54 1.17 -13.34
C LEU A 80 9.89 1.21 -11.85
N ASP A 81 9.43 2.26 -11.17
CA ASP A 81 9.45 2.31 -9.71
C ASP A 81 8.15 1.75 -9.15
N VAL A 82 8.24 0.53 -8.63
CA VAL A 82 7.08 -0.21 -8.10
C VAL A 82 6.45 0.43 -6.87
N SER A 83 7.18 1.30 -6.17
CA SER A 83 6.67 2.03 -4.99
C SER A 83 5.72 3.17 -5.36
N THR A 84 5.51 3.44 -6.64
CA THR A 84 4.72 4.58 -7.14
C THR A 84 3.53 4.18 -8.01
N ILE A 85 3.25 2.89 -8.13
CA ILE A 85 2.12 2.40 -8.91
C ILE A 85 0.81 2.72 -8.19
N SER A 86 -0.03 3.55 -8.80
CA SER A 86 -1.31 3.93 -8.24
C SER A 86 -2.40 4.05 -9.31
N LEU A 87 -3.48 3.32 -9.14
CA LEU A 87 -4.68 3.42 -9.97
C LEU A 87 -5.34 4.79 -9.78
N THR A 88 -5.73 5.44 -10.86
CA THR A 88 -6.44 6.72 -10.81
C THR A 88 -7.82 6.58 -10.16
N ALA A 89 -8.37 7.69 -9.65
CA ALA A 89 -9.66 7.66 -8.97
C ALA A 89 -10.83 7.28 -9.89
N ASP A 90 -10.72 7.55 -11.19
CA ASP A 90 -11.70 7.15 -12.22
C ASP A 90 -11.47 5.74 -12.79
N GLU A 91 -10.41 5.05 -12.30
CA GLU A 91 -10.01 3.69 -12.69
C GLU A 91 -9.63 3.52 -14.18
N ARG A 92 -9.40 4.63 -14.89
CA ARG A 92 -9.07 4.59 -16.32
C ARG A 92 -7.59 4.43 -16.61
N SER A 93 -6.75 4.82 -15.65
CA SER A 93 -5.30 4.87 -15.85
C SER A 93 -4.55 4.49 -14.58
N VAL A 94 -3.27 4.20 -14.72
CA VAL A 94 -2.34 3.99 -13.62
C VAL A 94 -1.23 5.04 -13.71
N MET A 95 -0.97 5.73 -12.59
CA MET A 95 0.13 6.67 -12.44
C MET A 95 1.35 5.95 -11.85
N PHE A 96 2.54 6.29 -12.31
CA PHE A 96 3.80 5.69 -11.85
C PHE A 96 5.01 6.52 -12.28
N PHE A 97 6.15 6.26 -11.67
CA PHE A 97 7.43 6.75 -12.16
C PHE A 97 8.16 5.70 -13.00
N ASN A 98 8.69 6.15 -14.16
CA ASN A 98 9.61 5.42 -15.00
C ASN A 98 10.95 6.18 -15.01
N GLY A 99 11.90 5.79 -14.17
CA GLY A 99 13.09 6.59 -13.92
C GLY A 99 12.72 8.01 -13.45
N PRO A 100 13.19 9.08 -14.14
CA PRO A 100 12.86 10.45 -13.77
C PRO A 100 11.47 10.92 -14.24
N ALA A 101 10.75 10.12 -15.04
CA ALA A 101 9.51 10.54 -15.65
C ALA A 101 8.28 10.06 -14.84
N LEU A 102 7.45 11.00 -14.35
CA LEU A 102 6.10 10.72 -13.93
C LEU A 102 5.26 10.40 -15.16
N SER A 103 4.70 9.22 -15.21
CA SER A 103 4.00 8.68 -16.37
C SER A 103 2.61 8.20 -16.00
N GLU A 104 1.74 8.18 -16.99
CA GLU A 104 0.39 7.62 -16.92
C GLU A 104 0.24 6.55 -18.01
N VAL A 105 -0.28 5.38 -17.65
CA VAL A 105 -0.67 4.36 -18.61
C VAL A 105 -2.18 4.18 -18.63
N SER A 106 -2.77 4.20 -19.83
CA SER A 106 -4.19 3.91 -20.02
C SER A 106 -4.49 2.43 -19.71
N GLY A 107 -5.47 2.18 -18.83
CA GLY A 107 -5.91 0.83 -18.50
C GLY A 107 -6.52 0.09 -19.68
N SER A 108 -7.11 0.77 -20.67
CA SER A 108 -7.73 0.14 -21.84
C SER A 108 -6.75 -0.11 -22.99
N SER A 109 -5.96 0.91 -23.38
CA SER A 109 -5.10 0.85 -24.57
C SER A 109 -3.65 0.44 -24.26
N GLY A 110 -3.19 0.56 -23.00
CA GLY A 110 -1.77 0.38 -22.66
C GLY A 110 -0.88 1.54 -23.17
N THR A 111 -1.48 2.64 -23.63
CA THR A 111 -0.71 3.81 -24.09
C THR A 111 -0.10 4.50 -22.88
N VAL A 112 1.23 4.67 -22.91
CA VAL A 112 1.99 5.39 -21.89
C VAL A 112 2.20 6.83 -22.31
N ARG A 113 1.94 7.77 -21.41
CA ARG A 113 2.16 9.20 -21.59
C ARG A 113 3.02 9.75 -20.47
N GLU A 114 4.06 10.52 -20.80
CA GLU A 114 4.81 11.30 -19.81
C GLU A 114 3.95 12.50 -19.35
N VAL A 115 3.83 12.69 -18.04
CA VAL A 115 3.10 13.78 -17.42
C VAL A 115 4.03 14.87 -16.94
N TYR A 116 5.17 14.47 -16.37
CA TYR A 116 6.20 15.38 -15.86
C TYR A 116 7.56 14.68 -15.84
N LYS A 117 8.62 15.42 -16.04
CA LYS A 117 9.99 14.91 -15.93
C LYS A 117 10.75 15.67 -14.85
N LEU A 118 11.38 14.95 -13.96
CA LEU A 118 12.27 15.53 -12.95
C LEU A 118 13.46 16.19 -13.63
N SER A 119 13.94 17.28 -13.04
CA SER A 119 15.19 17.92 -13.50
C SER A 119 16.37 16.96 -13.36
N GLU A 120 17.40 17.20 -14.18
CA GLU A 120 18.63 16.42 -14.15
C GLU A 120 19.27 16.48 -12.74
N GLY A 121 19.71 15.32 -12.24
CA GLY A 121 20.30 15.19 -10.91
C GLY A 121 19.30 15.19 -9.77
N ALA A 122 18.01 15.43 -10.00
CA ALA A 122 17.01 15.37 -8.93
C ALA A 122 16.77 13.92 -8.47
N THR A 123 16.71 13.75 -7.17
CA THR A 123 16.26 12.50 -6.54
C THR A 123 14.78 12.61 -6.18
N ARG A 124 14.10 11.47 -6.08
CA ARG A 124 12.69 11.37 -5.71
C ARG A 124 12.54 10.70 -4.35
N GLY A 125 11.60 11.18 -3.55
CA GLY A 125 11.19 10.59 -2.27
C GLY A 125 9.77 10.02 -2.32
N GLY A 126 8.90 10.49 -1.43
CA GLY A 126 7.53 9.99 -1.30
C GLY A 126 6.65 10.21 -2.53
N PHE A 127 5.60 9.39 -2.65
CA PHE A 127 4.61 9.44 -3.72
C PHE A 127 3.22 9.10 -3.18
N THR A 128 2.20 9.82 -3.65
CA THR A 128 0.80 9.50 -3.37
C THR A 128 -0.15 10.10 -4.41
N HIS A 129 -1.36 9.58 -4.50
CA HIS A 129 -2.36 10.00 -5.47
C HIS A 129 -3.70 10.30 -4.78
N SER A 130 -4.26 11.46 -5.09
CA SER A 130 -5.50 11.96 -4.49
C SER A 130 -6.75 11.54 -5.30
N ALA A 131 -7.90 11.56 -4.63
CA ALA A 131 -9.18 11.26 -5.27
C ALA A 131 -9.62 12.30 -6.32
N ASP A 132 -9.10 13.54 -6.26
CA ASP A 132 -9.34 14.58 -7.26
C ASP A 132 -8.48 14.44 -8.54
N GLY A 133 -7.65 13.39 -8.59
CA GLY A 133 -6.74 13.13 -9.69
C GLY A 133 -5.40 13.86 -9.58
N SER A 134 -5.14 14.59 -8.49
CA SER A 134 -3.82 15.18 -8.24
C SER A 134 -2.83 14.10 -7.80
N VAL A 135 -1.62 14.15 -8.35
CA VAL A 135 -0.48 13.34 -7.92
C VAL A 135 0.44 14.20 -7.07
N PHE A 136 0.88 13.66 -5.95
CA PHE A 136 1.86 14.31 -5.08
C PHE A 136 3.11 13.45 -5.00
N PHE A 137 4.25 14.10 -5.15
CA PHE A 137 5.55 13.45 -5.03
C PHE A 137 6.57 14.44 -4.47
N THR A 138 7.63 13.93 -3.91
CA THR A 138 8.74 14.77 -3.46
C THR A 138 9.92 14.65 -4.40
N MET A 139 10.63 15.76 -4.54
CA MET A 139 11.89 15.81 -5.25
C MET A 139 12.91 16.63 -4.48
N SER A 140 14.18 16.29 -4.62
CA SER A 140 15.31 17.02 -4.07
C SER A 140 16.33 17.27 -5.19
N THR A 141 16.77 18.50 -5.30
CA THR A 141 17.86 18.90 -6.21
C THR A 141 19.15 19.25 -5.44
N GLU A 142 19.01 19.43 -4.12
CA GLU A 142 20.10 19.73 -3.22
C GLU A 142 20.02 18.82 -1.99
N PRO A 143 21.14 18.28 -1.49
CA PRO A 143 21.14 17.48 -0.27
C PRO A 143 20.49 18.22 0.90
N GLY A 144 19.61 17.53 1.62
CA GLY A 144 18.93 18.08 2.80
C GLY A 144 17.84 19.11 2.52
N LYS A 145 17.37 19.22 1.25
CA LYS A 145 16.23 20.06 0.89
C LYS A 145 15.26 19.28 0.01
N SER A 146 14.00 19.30 0.36
CA SER A 146 12.94 18.64 -0.39
C SER A 146 11.85 19.62 -0.84
N GLN A 147 11.32 19.37 -2.02
CA GLN A 147 10.13 20.03 -2.52
C GLN A 147 8.99 19.01 -2.65
N LEU A 148 7.85 19.30 -2.02
CA LEU A 148 6.62 18.57 -2.27
C LEU A 148 5.96 19.17 -3.51
N MET A 149 5.82 18.36 -4.55
CA MET A 149 5.23 18.73 -5.83
C MET A 149 3.78 18.26 -5.91
N ARG A 150 2.92 19.07 -6.48
CA ARG A 150 1.57 18.69 -6.91
C ARG A 150 1.48 18.72 -8.42
N SER A 151 1.12 17.61 -9.02
CA SER A 151 0.86 17.47 -10.45
C SER A 151 -0.64 17.27 -10.69
N THR A 152 -1.19 18.09 -11.56
CA THR A 152 -2.58 18.03 -12.03
C THR A 152 -2.59 17.88 -13.54
N ARG A 153 -3.76 17.73 -14.15
CA ARG A 153 -3.88 17.73 -15.62
C ARG A 153 -3.41 19.03 -16.26
N LEU A 154 -3.41 20.15 -15.51
CA LEU A 154 -3.08 21.49 -16.03
C LEU A 154 -1.64 21.89 -15.79
N LYS A 155 -1.08 21.55 -14.64
CA LYS A 155 0.27 21.98 -14.24
C LYS A 155 0.86 21.09 -13.15
N THR A 156 2.20 21.11 -13.11
CA THR A 156 2.98 20.61 -11.95
C THR A 156 3.68 21.80 -11.29
N ALA A 157 3.53 21.92 -9.98
CA ALA A 157 4.10 23.02 -9.20
C ALA A 157 4.44 22.58 -7.78
N PRO A 158 5.44 23.21 -7.12
CA PRO A 158 5.70 22.96 -5.70
C PRO A 158 4.57 23.52 -4.84
N VAL A 159 4.22 22.80 -3.77
CA VAL A 159 3.25 23.20 -2.75
C VAL A 159 3.90 23.38 -1.38
N LEU A 160 5.09 22.80 -1.16
CA LEU A 160 5.89 22.95 0.05
C LEU A 160 7.38 22.86 -0.31
N GLN A 161 8.18 23.69 0.36
CA GLN A 161 9.64 23.52 0.46
C GLN A 161 9.98 23.23 1.93
N ALA A 162 10.82 22.26 2.16
CA ALA A 162 11.22 21.85 3.50
C ALA A 162 12.72 21.54 3.56
N ASP A 163 13.31 21.82 4.72
CA ASP A 163 14.63 21.30 5.06
C ASP A 163 14.48 19.82 5.45
N GLY A 164 15.47 19.02 5.08
CA GLY A 164 15.45 17.56 5.28
C GLY A 164 14.74 16.79 4.17
N ASP A 165 14.81 15.46 4.27
CA ASP A 165 14.26 14.56 3.28
C ASP A 165 12.82 14.18 3.63
N ILE A 166 11.92 14.36 2.65
CA ILE A 166 10.54 13.87 2.74
C ILE A 166 10.46 12.55 1.99
N ASP A 167 10.37 11.45 2.73
CA ASP A 167 10.46 10.08 2.22
C ASP A 167 9.11 9.35 2.15
N PHE A 168 8.06 9.88 2.76
CA PHE A 168 6.73 9.30 2.78
C PHE A 168 5.65 10.35 2.55
N LEU A 169 4.66 10.01 1.73
CA LEU A 169 3.46 10.81 1.48
C LEU A 169 2.22 9.93 1.52
N SER A 170 1.13 10.43 2.12
CA SER A 170 -0.18 9.77 2.06
C SER A 170 -1.29 10.81 2.08
N VAL A 171 -2.14 10.83 1.06
CA VAL A 171 -3.32 11.70 1.03
C VAL A 171 -4.36 11.21 2.02
N ARG A 172 -4.89 12.14 2.84
CA ARG A 172 -5.97 11.83 3.78
C ARG A 172 -7.27 11.56 3.01
N PRO A 173 -7.90 10.38 3.15
CA PRO A 173 -9.17 10.10 2.49
C PRO A 173 -10.24 11.12 2.84
N ARG A 174 -11.06 11.51 1.85
CA ARG A 174 -12.19 12.45 2.02
C ARG A 174 -11.84 13.84 2.57
N ARG A 175 -10.56 14.18 2.64
CA ARG A 175 -10.05 15.49 3.08
C ARG A 175 -8.98 15.99 2.12
N ALA A 176 -8.90 17.28 1.93
CA ALA A 176 -7.87 17.92 1.12
C ALA A 176 -6.57 18.12 1.94
N GLN A 177 -6.04 17.04 2.48
CA GLN A 177 -4.85 17.05 3.33
C GLN A 177 -3.87 15.94 2.93
N ILE A 178 -2.59 16.18 3.19
CA ILE A 178 -1.48 15.25 2.97
C ILE A 178 -0.73 15.06 4.26
N LEU A 179 -0.52 13.81 4.62
CA LEU A 179 0.44 13.38 5.62
C LEU A 179 1.80 13.23 4.94
N TYR A 180 2.86 13.75 5.53
CA TYR A 180 4.22 13.53 5.08
C TYR A 180 5.15 13.26 6.24
N ARG A 181 6.24 12.52 5.99
CA ARG A 181 7.31 12.27 6.96
C ARG A 181 8.54 13.08 6.55
N ASN A 182 9.07 13.84 7.51
CA ASN A 182 10.29 14.62 7.34
C ASN A 182 11.14 14.49 8.61
N GLY A 183 12.38 14.04 8.49
CA GLY A 183 13.28 13.84 9.61
C GLY A 183 12.75 12.86 10.66
N GLY A 184 11.98 11.84 10.26
CA GLY A 184 11.34 10.89 11.15
C GLY A 184 10.03 11.38 11.80
N ALA A 185 9.72 12.66 11.73
CA ALA A 185 8.49 13.24 12.24
C ALA A 185 7.37 13.22 11.18
N LEU A 186 6.13 13.06 11.62
CA LEU A 186 4.95 13.12 10.76
C LEU A 186 4.30 14.50 10.83
N TRP A 187 3.96 15.01 9.67
CA TRP A 187 3.39 16.34 9.46
C TRP A 187 2.12 16.25 8.62
N LEU A 188 1.22 17.17 8.82
CA LEU A 188 -0.02 17.29 8.05
C LEU A 188 -0.11 18.69 7.45
N LEU A 189 -0.46 18.78 6.15
CA LEU A 189 -0.72 20.05 5.47
C LEU A 189 -1.92 19.91 4.53
N ASN A 190 -2.52 21.04 4.13
CA ASN A 190 -3.53 21.03 3.08
C ASN A 190 -2.91 20.74 1.71
N THR A 191 -3.68 20.16 0.79
CA THR A 191 -3.22 19.82 -0.58
C THR A 191 -2.83 21.03 -1.43
N ASP A 192 -3.16 22.24 -1.01
CA ASP A 192 -2.74 23.51 -1.61
C ASP A 192 -1.47 24.10 -1.00
N GLY A 193 -0.88 23.41 0.00
CA GLY A 193 0.32 23.86 0.71
C GLY A 193 0.05 24.78 1.90
N THR A 194 -1.21 25.11 2.18
CA THR A 194 -1.56 25.93 3.35
C THR A 194 -1.70 25.11 4.63
N ASN A 195 -1.77 25.79 5.78
CA ASN A 195 -2.01 25.19 7.09
C ASN A 195 -1.09 23.98 7.40
N VAL A 196 0.23 24.17 7.27
CA VAL A 196 1.20 23.20 7.75
C VAL A 196 1.00 23.03 9.24
N LYS A 197 0.39 21.93 9.64
CA LYS A 197 0.27 21.55 11.04
C LYS A 197 1.56 20.86 11.46
N LYS A 198 2.05 21.28 12.62
CA LYS A 198 3.20 20.67 13.28
C LYS A 198 3.04 19.15 13.37
N GLN A 199 4.21 18.52 13.53
CA GLN A 199 4.43 17.13 13.95
C GLN A 199 3.23 16.57 14.72
N LEU A 200 2.65 15.51 14.20
CA LEU A 200 1.60 14.81 14.92
C LEU A 200 2.20 14.21 16.20
N PRO A 201 1.62 14.47 17.37
CA PRO A 201 2.13 13.96 18.64
C PRO A 201 1.79 12.48 18.78
N LEU A 202 2.56 11.63 18.09
CA LEU A 202 2.43 10.19 18.23
C LEU A 202 3.15 9.71 19.50
N GLN A 203 2.85 8.46 19.90
CA GLN A 203 3.54 7.79 21.01
C GLN A 203 5.06 7.77 20.78
N GLU A 204 5.84 8.02 21.84
CA GLU A 204 7.30 7.92 21.81
C GLU A 204 7.77 6.51 21.40
N GLY A 205 8.85 6.43 20.61
CA GLY A 205 9.35 5.19 20.01
C GLY A 205 9.37 5.26 18.49
N GLN A 206 9.56 4.10 17.84
CA GLN A 206 9.58 4.03 16.39
C GLN A 206 8.18 3.83 15.84
N THR A 207 7.87 4.53 14.76
CA THR A 207 6.64 4.35 14.01
C THR A 207 6.91 3.42 12.82
N GLY A 208 6.26 2.26 12.81
CA GLY A 208 6.30 1.31 11.70
C GLY A 208 5.37 1.74 10.57
N GLU A 209 4.64 0.78 9.97
CA GLU A 209 3.68 1.07 8.91
C GLU A 209 2.57 2.01 9.38
N ILE A 210 2.19 2.95 8.49
CA ILE A 210 1.21 3.99 8.76
C ILE A 210 0.19 4.01 7.64
N LEU A 211 -1.10 3.92 7.98
CA LEU A 211 -2.20 3.97 7.03
C LEU A 211 -3.33 4.87 7.57
N TRP A 212 -4.01 5.57 6.68
CA TRP A 212 -5.27 6.18 7.03
C TRP A 212 -6.37 5.13 7.21
N SER A 213 -7.26 5.35 8.18
CA SER A 213 -8.54 4.64 8.18
C SER A 213 -9.29 4.97 6.86
N PRO A 214 -10.10 4.05 6.32
CA PRO A 214 -10.84 4.29 5.07
C PRO A 214 -11.77 5.52 5.13
N SER A 215 -12.22 5.89 6.33
CA SER A 215 -12.99 7.11 6.56
C SER A 215 -12.17 8.40 6.49
N GLY A 216 -10.84 8.31 6.59
CA GLY A 216 -9.94 9.45 6.72
C GLY A 216 -10.02 10.18 8.07
N ARG A 217 -10.75 9.66 9.04
CA ARG A 217 -10.86 10.29 10.36
C ARG A 217 -9.61 10.09 11.20
N THR A 218 -9.03 8.92 11.12
CA THR A 218 -7.93 8.51 11.98
C THR A 218 -6.75 7.98 11.18
N LEU A 219 -5.57 8.12 11.73
CA LEU A 219 -4.34 7.52 11.29
C LEU A 219 -4.09 6.27 12.13
N ILE A 220 -3.87 5.14 11.48
CA ILE A 220 -3.60 3.87 12.13
C ILE A 220 -2.13 3.55 11.91
N TYR A 221 -1.41 3.15 12.95
CA TYR A 221 0.02 2.91 12.84
C TYR A 221 0.51 1.83 13.79
N LEU A 222 1.61 1.18 13.42
CA LEU A 222 2.34 0.29 14.30
C LEU A 222 3.31 1.13 15.15
N HIS A 223 3.19 1.02 16.44
CA HIS A 223 4.14 1.57 17.40
C HIS A 223 5.10 0.46 17.83
N VAL A 224 6.38 0.69 17.62
CA VAL A 224 7.47 -0.19 18.00
C VAL A 224 8.19 0.47 19.18
N PRO A 225 8.01 -0.04 20.41
CA PRO A 225 8.68 0.53 21.59
C PRO A 225 10.19 0.42 21.49
N ASP A 226 10.92 1.36 22.09
CA ASP A 226 12.38 1.31 22.17
C ASP A 226 12.86 0.17 23.08
N ASP A 227 12.08 -0.18 24.11
CA ASP A 227 12.34 -1.35 24.94
C ASP A 227 11.90 -2.64 24.22
N PRO A 228 12.83 -3.53 23.84
CA PRO A 228 12.51 -4.77 23.11
C PRO A 228 11.67 -5.78 23.92
N LYS A 229 11.50 -5.58 25.22
CA LYS A 229 10.62 -6.41 26.07
C LYS A 229 9.15 -6.01 25.94
N GLN A 230 8.86 -4.84 25.43
CA GLN A 230 7.50 -4.37 25.21
C GLN A 230 6.99 -4.87 23.85
N LEU A 231 5.68 -5.14 23.80
CA LEU A 231 5.03 -5.60 22.59
C LEU A 231 4.79 -4.44 21.62
N ILE A 232 4.86 -4.74 20.34
CA ILE A 232 4.38 -3.84 19.29
C ILE A 232 2.87 -3.65 19.48
N THR A 233 2.42 -2.41 19.33
CA THR A 233 0.99 -2.07 19.44
C THR A 233 0.47 -1.48 18.14
N LEU A 234 -0.75 -1.84 17.79
CA LEU A 234 -1.52 -1.13 16.78
C LEU A 234 -2.23 0.03 17.47
N ARG A 235 -2.00 1.24 16.98
CA ARG A 235 -2.52 2.47 17.57
C ARG A 235 -3.34 3.27 16.57
N GLU A 236 -4.19 4.13 17.08
CA GLU A 236 -5.02 5.03 16.30
C GLU A 236 -4.88 6.45 16.82
N HIS A 237 -4.49 7.35 15.92
CA HIS A 237 -4.37 8.78 16.19
C HIS A 237 -5.43 9.56 15.43
N THR A 238 -6.12 10.49 16.11
CA THR A 238 -7.09 11.40 15.49
C THR A 238 -6.46 12.78 15.34
N PRO A 239 -6.05 13.20 14.13
CA PRO A 239 -5.36 14.48 13.94
C PRO A 239 -6.21 15.71 14.26
N ASP A 240 -7.53 15.58 14.24
CA ASP A 240 -8.45 16.71 14.41
C ASP A 240 -8.56 17.13 15.89
N ASP A 241 -8.42 16.21 16.84
CA ASP A 241 -8.47 16.46 18.30
C ASP A 241 -7.18 16.10 19.04
N GLY A 242 -6.21 15.48 18.35
CA GLY A 242 -4.93 15.06 18.90
C GLY A 242 -4.98 13.81 19.77
N SER A 243 -6.11 13.13 19.86
CA SER A 243 -6.23 11.90 20.64
C SER A 243 -5.42 10.76 20.03
N ASP A 244 -4.78 9.96 20.88
CA ASP A 244 -4.02 8.77 20.50
C ASP A 244 -4.37 7.62 21.44
N ARG A 245 -4.73 6.46 20.89
CA ARG A 245 -5.12 5.31 21.69
C ARG A 245 -4.57 3.99 21.14
N GLU A 246 -4.30 3.07 22.03
CA GLU A 246 -4.00 1.70 21.69
C GLU A 246 -5.26 0.98 21.22
N LEU A 247 -5.21 0.39 20.03
CA LEU A 247 -6.26 -0.47 19.51
C LEU A 247 -6.07 -1.91 20.00
N ALA A 248 -4.86 -2.42 19.85
CA ALA A 248 -4.50 -3.75 20.32
C ALA A 248 -2.99 -3.90 20.47
N ARG A 249 -2.58 -4.87 21.29
CA ARG A 249 -1.22 -5.41 21.29
C ARG A 249 -1.17 -6.49 20.24
N THR A 250 -0.22 -6.38 19.32
CA THR A 250 -0.02 -7.41 18.29
C THR A 250 1.10 -8.33 18.74
N SER A 251 0.97 -9.61 18.43
CA SER A 251 2.01 -10.55 18.79
C SER A 251 3.30 -10.25 18.02
N GLN A 252 3.22 -9.89 16.75
CA GLN A 252 4.42 -9.77 15.91
C GLN A 252 4.18 -9.03 14.58
N PHE A 253 3.28 -8.08 14.44
CA PHE A 253 3.04 -7.45 13.15
C PHE A 253 4.28 -6.72 12.62
N GLN A 254 4.67 -7.02 11.38
CA GLN A 254 5.62 -6.27 10.56
C GLN A 254 4.92 -5.21 9.71
N SER A 255 3.77 -5.59 9.17
CA SER A 255 2.92 -4.78 8.32
C SER A 255 1.45 -5.12 8.57
N PHE A 256 0.55 -4.24 8.20
CA PHE A 256 -0.89 -4.46 8.35
C PHE A 256 -1.69 -3.75 7.25
N GLY A 257 -2.95 -4.18 7.07
CA GLY A 257 -3.93 -3.50 6.23
C GLY A 257 -5.31 -3.54 6.88
N PRO A 258 -6.04 -2.41 6.97
CA PRO A 258 -7.41 -2.39 7.45
C PRO A 258 -8.37 -2.91 6.37
N ASN A 259 -9.51 -3.48 6.80
CA ASN A 259 -10.66 -3.70 5.94
C ASN A 259 -11.41 -2.37 5.66
N SER A 260 -12.50 -2.40 4.90
CA SER A 260 -13.20 -1.20 4.41
C SER A 260 -13.75 -0.25 5.47
N ASP A 261 -13.93 -0.70 6.71
CA ASP A 261 -14.42 0.12 7.85
C ASP A 261 -13.43 0.19 9.03
N ALA A 262 -12.26 -0.44 8.90
CA ALA A 262 -11.25 -0.58 9.95
C ALA A 262 -11.73 -1.31 11.21
N SER A 263 -12.69 -2.23 11.08
CA SER A 263 -13.12 -3.13 12.15
C SER A 263 -12.23 -4.37 12.28
N VAL A 264 -11.51 -4.71 11.20
CA VAL A 264 -10.61 -5.86 11.10
C VAL A 264 -9.30 -5.43 10.42
N PHE A 265 -8.19 -5.99 10.89
CA PHE A 265 -6.86 -5.74 10.34
C PHE A 265 -6.23 -7.06 9.91
N ALA A 266 -5.74 -7.13 8.68
CA ALA A 266 -4.84 -8.19 8.27
C ALA A 266 -3.41 -7.80 8.64
N GLY A 267 -2.66 -8.70 9.27
CA GLY A 267 -1.28 -8.45 9.67
C GLY A 267 -0.34 -9.56 9.18
N ALA A 268 0.89 -9.22 8.91
CA ALA A 268 1.97 -10.16 8.63
C ALA A 268 2.92 -10.26 9.82
N SER A 269 3.18 -11.49 10.28
CA SER A 269 4.15 -11.71 11.35
C SER A 269 5.57 -11.38 10.89
N ARG A 270 6.33 -10.67 11.74
CA ARG A 270 7.77 -10.40 11.54
C ARG A 270 8.67 -11.59 11.87
N SER A 271 8.14 -12.57 12.60
CA SER A 271 8.90 -13.77 13.01
C SER A 271 8.97 -14.78 11.88
N ARG A 272 10.19 -15.17 11.52
CA ARG A 272 10.40 -16.27 10.58
C ARG A 272 10.02 -17.64 11.16
N ALA A 273 10.06 -17.78 12.48
CA ALA A 273 9.67 -19.01 13.16
C ALA A 273 8.15 -19.20 13.23
N SER A 274 7.38 -18.09 13.13
CA SER A 274 5.92 -18.06 13.16
C SER A 274 5.43 -17.17 12.04
N ALA A 275 5.71 -17.57 10.80
CA ALA A 275 5.55 -16.78 9.58
C ALA A 275 4.09 -16.77 9.10
N TYR A 276 3.18 -16.15 9.86
CA TYR A 276 1.74 -16.15 9.60
C TYR A 276 1.21 -14.83 9.03
N VAL A 277 0.20 -14.94 8.18
CA VAL A 277 -0.78 -13.88 7.92
C VAL A 277 -1.89 -14.06 8.95
N LEU A 278 -2.19 -12.99 9.67
CA LEU A 278 -3.12 -12.96 10.80
C LEU A 278 -4.27 -12.01 10.51
N ILE A 279 -5.42 -12.25 11.15
CA ILE A 279 -6.49 -11.26 11.28
C ILE A 279 -6.56 -10.82 12.74
N LEU A 280 -6.60 -9.51 12.95
CA LEU A 280 -6.87 -8.90 14.24
C LEU A 280 -8.27 -8.29 14.23
N LEU A 281 -9.15 -8.82 15.11
CA LEU A 281 -10.49 -8.30 15.31
C LEU A 281 -10.45 -7.13 16.30
N ARG A 282 -10.84 -5.93 15.85
CA ARG A 282 -10.72 -4.69 16.64
C ARG A 282 -11.50 -4.73 17.96
N VAL A 283 -12.74 -5.22 17.93
CA VAL A 283 -13.65 -5.22 19.08
C VAL A 283 -13.16 -6.18 20.16
N THR A 284 -12.88 -7.41 19.79
CA THR A 284 -12.46 -8.47 20.72
C THR A 284 -10.97 -8.46 21.03
N ARG A 285 -10.17 -7.71 20.24
CA ARG A 285 -8.71 -7.67 20.29
C ARG A 285 -8.07 -9.07 20.15
N ARG A 286 -8.72 -9.97 19.40
CA ARG A 286 -8.25 -11.34 19.17
C ARG A 286 -7.56 -11.42 17.82
N GLU A 287 -6.44 -12.12 17.80
CA GLU A 287 -5.75 -12.52 16.58
C GLU A 287 -6.19 -13.94 16.18
N LEU A 288 -6.45 -14.12 14.88
CA LEU A 288 -6.75 -15.40 14.25
C LEU A 288 -5.73 -15.63 13.13
N THR A 289 -5.20 -16.84 13.06
CA THR A 289 -4.26 -17.22 11.99
C THR A 289 -5.04 -17.55 10.73
N LEU A 290 -4.66 -16.91 9.59
CA LEU A 290 -5.22 -17.24 8.29
C LEU A 290 -4.40 -18.30 7.56
N CYS A 291 -3.11 -18.07 7.41
CA CYS A 291 -2.20 -18.99 6.71
C CYS A 291 -0.74 -18.66 7.02
N GLU A 292 0.14 -19.58 6.66
CA GLU A 292 1.57 -19.33 6.67
C GLU A 292 2.00 -18.55 5.42
N HIS A 293 2.67 -17.40 5.56
CA HIS A 293 3.25 -16.72 4.40
C HIS A 293 4.61 -17.31 3.99
N ARG A 294 5.40 -17.83 4.91
CA ARG A 294 6.75 -18.40 4.67
C ARG A 294 7.65 -17.55 3.78
N ALA A 295 7.46 -16.24 3.78
CA ALA A 295 8.30 -15.34 3.02
C ALA A 295 9.71 -15.29 3.62
N SER A 296 10.72 -15.22 2.76
CA SER A 296 12.13 -15.08 3.18
C SER A 296 12.37 -13.75 3.90
N ASP A 297 11.64 -12.70 3.50
CA ASP A 297 11.58 -11.40 4.15
C ASP A 297 10.13 -11.07 4.53
N PRO A 298 9.80 -11.00 5.84
CA PRO A 298 8.47 -10.58 6.28
C PRO A 298 8.01 -9.20 5.79
N GLY A 299 8.96 -8.31 5.47
CA GLY A 299 8.67 -6.97 4.95
C GLY A 299 7.99 -6.99 3.57
N MET A 300 8.18 -8.04 2.76
CA MET A 300 7.53 -8.14 1.45
C MET A 300 6.06 -8.55 1.53
N VAL A 301 5.59 -9.11 2.65
CA VAL A 301 4.27 -9.74 2.73
C VAL A 301 3.13 -8.74 2.54
N ALA A 302 3.21 -7.59 3.21
CA ALA A 302 2.33 -6.41 3.05
C ALA A 302 0.85 -6.78 2.80
N PRO A 303 0.15 -7.39 3.79
CA PRO A 303 -1.20 -7.89 3.58
C PRO A 303 -2.19 -6.74 3.38
N MET A 304 -3.09 -6.89 2.41
CA MET A 304 -4.13 -5.91 2.08
C MET A 304 -5.47 -6.58 1.89
N PHE A 305 -6.54 -5.95 2.38
CA PHE A 305 -7.89 -6.36 2.04
C PHE A 305 -8.26 -5.92 0.63
N SER A 306 -9.12 -6.72 -0.03
CA SER A 306 -9.90 -6.24 -1.16
C SER A 306 -10.90 -5.17 -0.70
N PRO A 307 -11.32 -4.23 -1.58
CA PRO A 307 -12.27 -3.16 -1.22
C PRO A 307 -13.59 -3.65 -0.62
N ASP A 308 -14.06 -4.85 -1.01
CA ASP A 308 -15.24 -5.51 -0.45
C ASP A 308 -15.00 -6.23 0.88
N SER A 309 -13.78 -6.20 1.40
CA SER A 309 -13.35 -6.88 2.62
C SER A 309 -13.46 -8.41 2.63
N GLN A 310 -13.73 -9.04 1.47
CA GLN A 310 -13.95 -10.50 1.40
C GLN A 310 -12.67 -11.31 1.23
N SER A 311 -11.56 -10.67 0.90
CA SER A 311 -10.28 -11.35 0.66
C SER A 311 -9.12 -10.55 1.21
N VAL A 312 -8.08 -11.25 1.65
CA VAL A 312 -6.76 -10.70 1.96
C VAL A 312 -5.79 -11.13 0.89
N PHE A 313 -5.04 -10.17 0.36
CA PHE A 313 -3.97 -10.38 -0.60
C PHE A 313 -2.64 -10.14 0.09
N PHE A 314 -1.63 -10.92 -0.27
CA PHE A 314 -0.28 -10.77 0.26
C PHE A 314 0.77 -11.27 -0.73
N VAL A 315 2.03 -10.91 -0.49
CA VAL A 315 3.16 -11.35 -1.33
C VAL A 315 4.01 -12.35 -0.55
N SER A 316 4.50 -13.38 -1.23
CA SER A 316 5.45 -14.34 -0.67
C SER A 316 6.29 -14.99 -1.76
N ASP A 317 7.51 -15.39 -1.41
CA ASP A 317 8.43 -16.18 -2.24
C ASP A 317 8.48 -17.66 -1.85
N ARG A 318 7.51 -18.13 -1.07
CA ARG A 318 7.43 -19.52 -0.57
C ARG A 318 7.50 -20.64 -1.64
N HIS A 319 7.13 -20.33 -2.87
CA HIS A 319 7.13 -21.29 -3.98
C HIS A 319 8.16 -20.98 -5.08
N GLY A 320 9.09 -20.07 -4.83
CA GLY A 320 10.11 -19.65 -5.78
C GLY A 320 10.41 -18.16 -5.70
N LYS A 321 10.25 -17.42 -6.79
CA LYS A 321 10.29 -15.96 -6.74
C LYS A 321 9.01 -15.40 -6.12
N SER A 322 9.02 -14.10 -5.76
CA SER A 322 7.87 -13.45 -5.17
C SER A 322 6.62 -13.58 -6.04
N ALA A 323 5.52 -13.98 -5.46
CA ALA A 323 4.22 -14.14 -6.10
C ALA A 323 3.12 -13.56 -5.22
N ILE A 324 1.98 -13.27 -5.82
CA ILE A 324 0.81 -12.72 -5.14
C ILE A 324 -0.13 -13.86 -4.75
N TYR A 325 -0.60 -13.81 -3.52
CA TYR A 325 -1.51 -14.78 -2.92
C TYR A 325 -2.79 -14.10 -2.49
N ARG A 326 -3.88 -14.86 -2.46
CA ARG A 326 -5.21 -14.46 -2.00
C ARG A 326 -5.77 -15.51 -1.07
N ILE A 327 -6.37 -15.09 0.04
CA ILE A 327 -7.17 -15.93 0.93
C ILE A 327 -8.54 -15.28 1.17
N ARG A 328 -9.61 -16.04 1.12
CA ARG A 328 -10.97 -15.56 1.42
C ARG A 328 -11.18 -15.49 2.92
N VAL A 329 -11.81 -14.40 3.37
CA VAL A 329 -12.02 -14.11 4.79
C VAL A 329 -13.47 -13.72 5.12
N ASP A 330 -14.36 -13.84 4.15
CA ASP A 330 -15.81 -13.57 4.31
C ASP A 330 -16.41 -14.22 5.57
N LYS A 331 -16.04 -15.45 5.87
CA LYS A 331 -16.52 -16.19 7.06
C LYS A 331 -16.04 -15.60 8.41
N PHE A 332 -15.05 -14.74 8.42
CA PHE A 332 -14.48 -14.14 9.64
C PHE A 332 -14.93 -12.71 9.87
N VAL A 333 -15.56 -12.08 8.89
CA VAL A 333 -15.93 -10.66 8.88
C VAL A 333 -17.45 -10.47 9.10
N GLU A 334 -18.28 -11.47 8.81
CA GLU A 334 -19.75 -11.35 8.83
C GLU A 334 -20.37 -11.33 10.24
N GLU A 335 -19.68 -11.80 11.30
CA GLU A 335 -20.25 -11.90 12.64
C GLU A 335 -20.29 -10.59 13.45
N THR A 336 -19.82 -9.47 12.91
CA THR A 336 -19.78 -8.19 13.65
C THR A 336 -20.90 -7.20 13.26
N ALA A 337 -21.75 -7.54 12.29
CA ALA A 337 -22.81 -6.65 11.80
C ALA A 337 -24.10 -6.68 12.64
N ASP A 338 -24.30 -7.66 13.52
CA ASP A 338 -25.53 -7.86 14.28
C ASP A 338 -25.32 -7.87 15.80
N SER A 339 -24.72 -6.81 16.34
CA SER A 339 -24.79 -6.52 17.78
C SER A 339 -25.17 -5.07 17.97
N ASN A 340 -26.47 -4.84 18.19
CA ASN A 340 -27.12 -3.59 18.56
C ASN A 340 -26.34 -2.71 19.54
#